data_87285c2b9ef9030ac8ed87e6cbf91819
#
_entry.id   87285c2b9ef9030ac8ed87e6cbf91819
#
_cell.length_a   1.000
_cell.length_b   1.000
_cell.length_c   1.000
_cell.angle_alpha   90.00
_cell.angle_beta   90.00
_cell.angle_gamma   90.00
#
_symmetry.space_group_name_H-M   'P 1'
#
loop_
_entity.id
_entity.type
_entity.pdbx_description
1 polymer ?
#
loop_
_entity_poly.entity_id
_entity_poly.type
_entity_poly.pdbx_seq_one_letter_code
_entity_poly.pdbx_strand_id
1 'polypeptide(L)'
;MQVEAYLRGDNRCIVPIGSTEQHAQLSLCVDAILAERVSLEAAEPLGIPVFPVMPFGLAPYFLAFPGTVSLRVETLLAVMRDVIASVRHAGFRRVLIVNGHGGNAPVGALAQELMAQYTDMSIKFHNWWNAPKTWVEVQAIDASGSHANWLENFPWTRLSNVAHPSEPKAPPDRELMRVSSPEEARRILGDGSFGGDYQKPDEAMLKVWEAGVLETRELLEGPWPKTR
;
A
#
# COMPACT_ATOMS: atom_id res chain seq x y z
N MET A 1 -11.53 11.10 -26.70
CA MET A 1 -11.82 10.18 -25.56
C MET A 1 -11.33 10.82 -24.26
N GLN A 2 -11.86 10.40 -23.08
CA GLN A 2 -11.61 11.08 -21.79
C GLN A 2 -10.13 11.18 -21.42
N VAL A 3 -9.36 10.08 -21.46
CA VAL A 3 -7.92 10.06 -21.16
C VAL A 3 -7.13 10.95 -22.13
N GLU A 4 -7.46 10.91 -23.39
CA GLU A 4 -6.84 11.74 -24.42
C GLU A 4 -7.10 13.24 -24.21
N ALA A 5 -8.31 13.58 -23.73
CA ALA A 5 -8.65 14.93 -23.32
C ALA A 5 -7.86 15.37 -22.08
N TYR A 6 -7.76 14.50 -21.08
CA TYR A 6 -6.97 14.74 -19.86
C TYR A 6 -5.50 15.02 -20.19
N LEU A 7 -4.87 14.18 -21.04
CA LEU A 7 -3.46 14.28 -21.39
C LEU A 7 -3.07 15.58 -22.15
N ARG A 8 -4.04 16.36 -22.64
CA ARG A 8 -3.76 17.69 -23.19
C ARG A 8 -3.44 18.76 -22.15
N GLY A 9 -3.86 18.53 -20.89
CA GLY A 9 -3.67 19.52 -19.79
C GLY A 9 -2.82 19.00 -18.64
N ASP A 10 -2.81 17.70 -18.43
CA ASP A 10 -2.10 17.04 -17.31
C ASP A 10 -1.58 15.67 -17.75
N ASN A 11 -0.48 15.22 -17.14
CA ASN A 11 0.12 13.92 -17.44
C ASN A 11 0.42 13.10 -16.16
N ARG A 12 -0.24 13.45 -15.03
CA ARG A 12 -0.14 12.72 -13.77
C ARG A 12 -1.07 11.50 -13.77
N CYS A 13 -0.69 10.45 -13.07
CA CYS A 13 -1.58 9.34 -12.73
C CYS A 13 -1.12 8.64 -11.45
N ILE A 14 -2.01 7.82 -10.89
CA ILE A 14 -1.68 6.91 -9.78
C ILE A 14 -1.71 5.47 -10.27
N VAL A 15 -0.75 4.67 -9.78
CA VAL A 15 -0.71 3.20 -9.89
C VAL A 15 -0.69 2.63 -8.48
N PRO A 16 -1.84 2.21 -7.92
CA PRO A 16 -1.88 1.60 -6.59
C PRO A 16 -1.43 0.13 -6.65
N ILE A 17 -0.69 -0.28 -5.62
CA ILE A 17 -0.22 -1.66 -5.45
C ILE A 17 -0.44 -2.13 -4.00
N GLY A 18 -0.92 -3.35 -3.82
CA GLY A 18 -1.15 -3.96 -2.53
C GLY A 18 -0.62 -5.38 -2.45
N SER A 19 -1.25 -6.20 -1.63
CA SER A 19 -1.06 -7.63 -1.57
C SER A 19 -2.37 -8.36 -1.23
N THR A 20 -2.34 -9.67 -1.30
CA THR A 20 -3.36 -10.58 -0.78
C THR A 20 -2.66 -11.52 0.19
N GLU A 21 -2.75 -11.24 1.49
CA GLU A 21 -2.04 -11.96 2.53
C GLU A 21 -2.82 -12.01 3.85
N GLN A 22 -2.34 -12.80 4.80
CA GLN A 22 -2.97 -12.95 6.11
C GLN A 22 -2.98 -11.65 6.90
N HIS A 23 -4.18 -11.23 7.34
CA HIS A 23 -4.45 -10.02 8.13
C HIS A 23 -5.32 -10.32 9.36
N ALA A 24 -4.96 -11.35 10.13
CA ALA A 24 -5.73 -11.77 11.32
C ALA A 24 -7.23 -11.95 10.98
N GLN A 25 -8.12 -11.15 11.58
CA GLN A 25 -9.57 -11.21 11.38
C GLN A 25 -10.07 -10.25 10.28
N LEU A 26 -9.17 -9.54 9.59
CA LEU A 26 -9.52 -8.63 8.51
C LEU A 26 -9.56 -9.34 7.15
N SER A 27 -9.95 -8.61 6.12
CA SER A 27 -9.87 -9.10 4.74
C SER A 27 -8.43 -9.48 4.37
N LEU A 28 -8.23 -10.55 3.62
CA LEU A 28 -6.92 -10.87 3.02
C LEU A 28 -6.43 -9.80 2.04
N CYS A 29 -7.33 -8.97 1.54
CA CYS A 29 -7.05 -7.91 0.56
C CYS A 29 -6.87 -6.53 1.21
N VAL A 30 -6.61 -6.44 2.53
CA VAL A 30 -6.45 -5.16 3.25
C VAL A 30 -5.56 -4.19 2.49
N ASP A 31 -4.36 -4.61 2.13
CA ASP A 31 -3.36 -3.79 1.46
C ASP A 31 -3.84 -3.23 0.12
N ALA A 32 -4.55 -4.06 -0.66
CA ALA A 32 -5.12 -3.64 -1.94
C ALA A 32 -6.29 -2.65 -1.73
N ILE A 33 -7.20 -2.96 -0.80
CA ILE A 33 -8.35 -2.11 -0.46
C ILE A 33 -7.88 -0.71 -0.02
N LEU A 34 -6.89 -0.67 0.86
CA LEU A 34 -6.39 0.60 1.42
C LEU A 34 -5.61 1.40 0.37
N ALA A 35 -4.74 0.75 -0.41
CA ALA A 35 -3.99 1.42 -1.48
C ALA A 35 -4.91 1.99 -2.56
N GLU A 36 -5.93 1.24 -2.99
CA GLU A 36 -6.90 1.72 -3.96
C GLU A 36 -7.70 2.90 -3.43
N ARG A 37 -8.26 2.75 -2.23
CA ARG A 37 -9.15 3.75 -1.65
C ARG A 37 -8.45 5.07 -1.35
N VAL A 38 -7.26 5.03 -0.73
CA VAL A 38 -6.48 6.26 -0.46
C VAL A 38 -6.09 6.95 -1.76
N SER A 39 -5.79 6.18 -2.81
CA SER A 39 -5.49 6.72 -4.14
C SER A 39 -6.67 7.44 -4.77
N LEU A 40 -7.85 6.82 -4.72
CA LEU A 40 -9.09 7.40 -5.27
C LEU A 40 -9.49 8.69 -4.53
N GLU A 41 -9.54 8.65 -3.20
CA GLU A 41 -9.92 9.81 -2.38
C GLU A 41 -8.90 10.97 -2.48
N ALA A 42 -7.62 10.67 -2.68
CA ALA A 42 -6.60 11.68 -2.91
C ALA A 42 -6.70 12.33 -4.30
N ALA A 43 -6.99 11.53 -5.33
CA ALA A 43 -6.97 11.95 -6.73
C ALA A 43 -8.25 12.64 -7.19
N GLU A 44 -9.42 12.26 -6.64
CA GLU A 44 -10.74 12.73 -7.08
C GLU A 44 -10.85 14.25 -7.15
N PRO A 45 -10.47 15.05 -6.13
CA PRO A 45 -10.58 16.51 -6.20
C PRO A 45 -9.68 17.16 -7.25
N LEU A 46 -8.66 16.44 -7.70
CA LEU A 46 -7.69 16.90 -8.70
C LEU A 46 -8.03 16.41 -10.12
N GLY A 47 -9.01 15.52 -10.26
CA GLY A 47 -9.38 14.89 -11.53
C GLY A 47 -8.26 14.02 -12.12
N ILE A 48 -7.36 13.49 -11.28
CA ILE A 48 -6.22 12.68 -11.73
C ILE A 48 -6.64 11.21 -11.89
N PRO A 49 -6.34 10.55 -13.02
CA PRO A 49 -6.66 9.14 -13.22
C PRO A 49 -5.93 8.22 -12.25
N VAL A 50 -6.67 7.26 -11.70
CA VAL A 50 -6.16 6.16 -10.88
C VAL A 50 -6.34 4.86 -11.67
N PHE A 51 -5.25 4.13 -11.88
CA PHE A 51 -5.29 2.81 -12.50
C PHE A 51 -5.85 1.77 -11.50
N PRO A 52 -6.41 0.65 -11.97
CA PRO A 52 -6.84 -0.44 -11.09
C PRO A 52 -5.70 -0.90 -10.17
N VAL A 53 -6.02 -1.20 -8.92
CA VAL A 53 -5.02 -1.70 -7.97
C VAL A 53 -4.47 -3.05 -8.40
N MET A 54 -3.16 -3.26 -8.23
CA MET A 54 -2.55 -4.58 -8.34
C MET A 54 -2.65 -5.29 -6.98
N PRO A 55 -3.46 -6.36 -6.86
CA PRO A 55 -3.78 -6.97 -5.57
C PRO A 55 -2.79 -8.05 -5.12
N PHE A 56 -1.75 -8.34 -5.90
CA PHE A 56 -0.75 -9.35 -5.58
C PHE A 56 0.63 -8.71 -5.45
N GLY A 57 1.26 -8.94 -4.30
CA GLY A 57 2.57 -8.41 -3.93
C GLY A 57 3.54 -9.50 -3.47
N LEU A 58 4.55 -9.10 -2.69
CA LEU A 58 5.58 -9.98 -2.14
C LEU A 58 5.29 -10.31 -0.68
N ALA A 59 4.64 -11.44 -0.43
CA ALA A 59 4.26 -11.91 0.90
C ALA A 59 4.82 -13.33 1.20
N PRO A 60 6.12 -13.61 0.96
CA PRO A 60 6.64 -14.97 0.99
C PRO A 60 6.54 -15.63 2.37
N TYR A 61 6.76 -14.91 3.48
CA TYR A 61 6.66 -15.49 4.82
C TYR A 61 5.22 -15.78 5.28
N PHE A 62 4.21 -15.25 4.57
CA PHE A 62 2.80 -15.57 4.81
C PHE A 62 2.27 -16.75 3.97
N LEU A 63 3.08 -17.37 3.12
CA LEU A 63 2.63 -18.45 2.20
C LEU A 63 2.04 -19.67 2.91
N ALA A 64 2.42 -19.94 4.17
CA ALA A 64 1.82 -21.00 4.95
C ALA A 64 0.41 -20.70 5.46
N PHE A 65 -0.08 -19.45 5.33
CA PHE A 65 -1.46 -19.09 5.65
C PHE A 65 -2.34 -19.29 4.40
N PRO A 66 -3.42 -20.10 4.50
CA PRO A 66 -4.33 -20.31 3.38
C PRO A 66 -4.91 -18.98 2.85
N GLY A 67 -4.93 -18.83 1.54
CA GLY A 67 -5.44 -17.65 0.87
C GLY A 67 -4.39 -16.56 0.59
N THR A 68 -3.20 -16.63 1.18
CA THR A 68 -2.08 -15.76 0.79
C THR A 68 -1.59 -16.09 -0.62
N VAL A 69 -1.42 -15.05 -1.43
CA VAL A 69 -0.83 -15.14 -2.77
C VAL A 69 0.41 -14.26 -2.83
N SER A 70 1.58 -14.86 -3.03
CA SER A 70 2.83 -14.13 -3.18
C SER A 70 3.39 -14.27 -4.58
N LEU A 71 3.78 -13.17 -5.20
CA LEU A 71 4.59 -13.17 -6.40
C LEU A 71 6.07 -13.44 -6.02
N ARG A 72 6.85 -13.88 -7.01
CA ARG A 72 8.31 -13.82 -6.91
C ARG A 72 8.78 -12.38 -7.17
N VAL A 73 9.94 -12.01 -6.62
CA VAL A 73 10.48 -10.65 -6.76
C VAL A 73 10.60 -10.27 -8.23
N GLU A 74 11.19 -11.13 -9.06
CA GLU A 74 11.36 -10.89 -10.48
C GLU A 74 10.01 -10.72 -11.21
N THR A 75 8.97 -11.46 -10.79
CA THR A 75 7.64 -11.37 -11.40
C THR A 75 6.99 -10.03 -11.08
N LEU A 76 7.00 -9.60 -9.81
CA LEU A 76 6.48 -8.30 -9.42
C LEU A 76 7.18 -7.17 -10.18
N LEU A 77 8.51 -7.18 -10.22
CA LEU A 77 9.28 -6.14 -10.90
C LEU A 77 9.05 -6.15 -12.41
N ALA A 78 8.88 -7.33 -13.04
CA ALA A 78 8.55 -7.44 -14.46
C ALA A 78 7.17 -6.84 -14.77
N VAL A 79 6.15 -7.19 -13.98
CA VAL A 79 4.80 -6.62 -14.14
C VAL A 79 4.81 -5.10 -13.97
N MET A 80 5.47 -4.59 -12.94
CA MET A 80 5.56 -3.15 -12.70
C MET A 80 6.31 -2.42 -13.82
N ARG A 81 7.35 -3.03 -14.38
CA ARG A 81 8.09 -2.49 -15.53
C ARG A 81 7.17 -2.37 -16.74
N ASP A 82 6.40 -3.40 -17.06
CA ASP A 82 5.48 -3.41 -18.19
C ASP A 82 4.33 -2.39 -18.00
N VAL A 83 3.79 -2.29 -16.79
CA VAL A 83 2.75 -1.31 -16.44
C VAL A 83 3.28 0.12 -16.65
N ILE A 84 4.44 0.45 -16.08
CA ILE A 84 5.02 1.80 -16.21
C ILE A 84 5.41 2.12 -17.66
N ALA A 85 5.95 1.15 -18.41
CA ALA A 85 6.24 1.32 -19.84
C ALA A 85 4.97 1.62 -20.64
N SER A 86 3.87 0.91 -20.36
CA SER A 86 2.56 1.11 -21.00
C SER A 86 1.95 2.47 -20.64
N VAL A 87 2.01 2.85 -19.37
CA VAL A 87 1.57 4.16 -18.86
C VAL A 87 2.34 5.29 -19.55
N ARG A 88 3.67 5.15 -19.66
CA ARG A 88 4.52 6.10 -20.41
C ARG A 88 4.13 6.16 -21.89
N HIS A 89 3.92 5.00 -22.54
CA HIS A 89 3.51 4.94 -23.95
C HIS A 89 2.17 5.66 -24.19
N ALA A 90 1.24 5.56 -23.22
CA ALA A 90 -0.04 6.26 -23.28
C ALA A 90 0.07 7.79 -23.15
N GLY A 91 1.20 8.33 -22.71
CA GLY A 91 1.44 9.78 -22.61
C GLY A 91 1.56 10.32 -21.18
N PHE A 92 1.37 9.48 -20.15
CA PHE A 92 1.64 9.89 -18.78
C PHE A 92 3.16 10.06 -18.54
N ARG A 93 3.53 11.02 -17.68
CA ARG A 93 4.93 11.32 -17.37
C ARG A 93 5.22 11.44 -15.88
N ARG A 94 4.20 11.71 -15.09
CA ARG A 94 4.29 11.86 -13.63
C ARG A 94 3.43 10.79 -12.97
N VAL A 95 4.08 9.79 -12.39
CA VAL A 95 3.44 8.62 -11.81
C VAL A 95 3.65 8.60 -10.30
N LEU A 96 2.57 8.51 -9.53
CA LEU A 96 2.62 8.19 -8.11
C LEU A 96 2.27 6.70 -7.94
N ILE A 97 3.21 5.89 -7.50
CA ILE A 97 2.96 4.52 -7.07
C ILE A 97 2.54 4.58 -5.60
N VAL A 98 1.29 4.26 -5.30
CA VAL A 98 0.78 4.19 -3.93
C VAL A 98 0.83 2.74 -3.47
N ASN A 99 1.67 2.49 -2.49
CA ASN A 99 1.90 1.16 -1.96
C ASN A 99 1.13 0.94 -0.66
N GLY A 100 0.42 -0.18 -0.55
CA GLY A 100 -0.28 -0.65 0.65
C GLY A 100 0.46 -1.75 1.40
N HIS A 101 1.59 -2.29 0.89
CA HIS A 101 2.22 -3.49 1.41
C HIS A 101 3.73 -3.35 1.57
N GLY A 102 4.25 -3.63 2.77
CA GLY A 102 5.67 -3.49 3.09
C GLY A 102 6.61 -4.36 2.24
N GLY A 103 6.18 -5.56 1.87
CA GLY A 103 6.95 -6.47 1.02
C GLY A 103 7.23 -5.93 -0.39
N ASN A 104 6.45 -4.97 -0.88
CA ASN A 104 6.63 -4.36 -2.19
C ASN A 104 7.77 -3.33 -2.26
N ALA A 105 8.55 -3.13 -1.21
CA ALA A 105 9.66 -2.18 -1.17
C ALA A 105 10.62 -2.24 -2.39
N PRO A 106 10.92 -3.40 -3.01
CA PRO A 106 11.74 -3.47 -4.22
C PRO A 106 11.22 -2.64 -5.40
N VAL A 107 9.91 -2.33 -5.46
CA VAL A 107 9.32 -1.46 -6.48
C VAL A 107 9.85 -0.02 -6.37
N GLY A 108 10.21 0.44 -5.17
CA GLY A 108 10.84 1.73 -4.97
C GLY A 108 12.22 1.83 -5.65
N ALA A 109 13.02 0.77 -5.59
CA ALA A 109 14.29 0.69 -6.32
C ALA A 109 14.07 0.61 -7.84
N LEU A 110 13.09 -0.17 -8.30
CA LEU A 110 12.70 -0.20 -9.71
C LEU A 110 12.28 1.18 -10.23
N ALA A 111 11.56 1.97 -9.44
CA ALA A 111 11.17 3.33 -9.84
C ALA A 111 12.39 4.22 -10.14
N GLN A 112 13.47 4.12 -9.35
CA GLN A 112 14.73 4.82 -9.60
C GLN A 112 15.40 4.35 -10.89
N GLU A 113 15.46 3.03 -11.14
CA GLU A 113 15.99 2.44 -12.36
C GLU A 113 15.20 2.92 -13.60
N LEU A 114 13.87 2.92 -13.52
CA LEU A 114 13.00 3.36 -14.60
C LEU A 114 13.18 4.87 -14.93
N MET A 115 13.38 5.72 -13.93
CA MET A 115 13.68 7.13 -14.16
C MET A 115 15.07 7.34 -14.80
N ALA A 116 16.03 6.47 -14.53
CA ALA A 116 17.32 6.49 -15.24
C ALA A 116 17.18 6.03 -16.71
N GLN A 117 16.29 5.07 -16.97
CA GLN A 117 16.00 4.57 -18.31
C GLN A 117 15.10 5.53 -19.11
N TYR A 118 14.09 6.11 -18.47
CA TYR A 118 13.08 6.98 -19.07
C TYR A 118 13.24 8.40 -18.53
N THR A 119 14.16 9.16 -19.12
CA THR A 119 14.55 10.51 -18.64
C THR A 119 13.44 11.55 -18.75
N ASP A 120 12.34 11.23 -19.41
CA ASP A 120 11.12 12.04 -19.53
C ASP A 120 10.06 11.69 -18.48
N MET A 121 10.35 10.75 -17.56
CA MET A 121 9.43 10.35 -16.49
C MET A 121 9.87 10.83 -15.12
N SER A 122 8.89 11.06 -14.26
CA SER A 122 9.05 11.26 -12.82
C SER A 122 8.16 10.27 -12.09
N ILE A 123 8.73 9.44 -11.23
CA ILE A 123 8.01 8.39 -10.49
C ILE A 123 8.26 8.61 -9.01
N LYS A 124 7.17 8.73 -8.24
CA LYS A 124 7.20 8.70 -6.78
C LYS A 124 6.72 7.33 -6.30
N PHE A 125 7.37 6.79 -5.26
CA PHE A 125 6.94 5.60 -4.54
C PHE A 125 6.55 6.00 -3.13
N HIS A 126 5.32 5.71 -2.73
CA HIS A 126 4.69 6.20 -1.51
C HIS A 126 4.07 5.06 -0.70
N ASN A 127 4.59 4.82 0.49
CA ASN A 127 3.96 3.97 1.48
C ASN A 127 2.98 4.82 2.29
N TRP A 128 1.69 4.75 1.98
CA TRP A 128 0.72 5.67 2.55
C TRP A 128 0.61 5.59 4.08
N TRP A 129 0.71 4.37 4.67
CA TRP A 129 0.46 4.12 6.10
C TRP A 129 1.56 4.61 7.04
N ASN A 130 2.78 4.77 6.56
CA ASN A 130 3.93 5.22 7.35
C ASN A 130 4.59 6.48 6.77
N ALA A 131 3.88 7.20 5.96
CA ALA A 131 4.30 8.50 5.49
C ALA A 131 4.38 9.49 6.68
N PRO A 132 5.27 10.49 6.63
CA PRO A 132 5.62 11.27 7.82
C PRO A 132 4.43 11.89 8.58
N LYS A 133 3.46 12.49 7.87
CA LYS A 133 2.28 13.12 8.51
C LYS A 133 1.31 12.08 9.02
N THR A 134 1.04 11.06 8.21
CA THR A 134 0.19 9.92 8.59
C THR A 134 0.75 9.22 9.83
N TRP A 135 2.07 9.02 9.89
CA TRP A 135 2.73 8.37 11.01
C TRP A 135 2.65 9.17 12.31
N VAL A 136 2.61 10.50 12.24
CA VAL A 136 2.37 11.35 13.43
C VAL A 136 1.01 11.05 14.04
N GLU A 137 -0.05 10.92 13.23
CA GLU A 137 -1.40 10.57 13.72
C GLU A 137 -1.42 9.15 14.31
N VAL A 138 -0.75 8.20 13.67
CA VAL A 138 -0.62 6.82 14.19
C VAL A 138 0.04 6.83 15.57
N GLN A 139 1.17 7.51 15.72
CA GLN A 139 1.91 7.59 17.00
C GLN A 139 1.11 8.31 18.10
N ALA A 140 0.26 9.28 17.72
CA ALA A 140 -0.59 10.00 18.68
C ALA A 140 -1.70 9.10 19.26
N ILE A 141 -2.12 8.05 18.55
CA ILE A 141 -3.13 7.09 19.01
C ILE A 141 -2.46 5.96 19.79
N ASP A 142 -1.50 5.26 19.17
CA ASP A 142 -0.81 4.12 19.77
C ASP A 142 0.43 3.74 18.93
N ALA A 143 1.59 3.73 19.58
CA ALA A 143 2.85 3.38 18.92
C ALA A 143 2.93 1.92 18.44
N SER A 144 1.99 1.04 18.84
CA SER A 144 1.93 -0.36 18.40
C SER A 144 1.34 -0.55 17.00
N GLY A 145 0.87 0.52 16.34
CA GLY A 145 0.29 0.46 15.01
C GLY A 145 1.20 -0.27 14.01
N SER A 146 0.72 -1.39 13.43
CA SER A 146 1.51 -2.29 12.59
C SER A 146 0.61 -3.18 11.75
N HIS A 147 1.22 -4.18 11.06
CA HIS A 147 0.53 -5.16 10.23
C HIS A 147 -0.52 -5.97 10.99
N ALA A 148 -1.69 -6.10 10.38
CA ALA A 148 -2.83 -6.91 10.83
C ALA A 148 -3.29 -6.60 12.27
N ASN A 149 -3.13 -5.35 12.69
CA ASN A 149 -3.65 -4.88 13.98
C ASN A 149 -4.57 -3.67 13.78
N TRP A 150 -4.79 -2.88 14.82
CA TRP A 150 -5.69 -1.75 14.79
C TRP A 150 -5.41 -0.77 13.63
N LEU A 151 -4.13 -0.57 13.22
CA LEU A 151 -3.74 0.37 12.17
C LEU A 151 -4.39 0.07 10.81
N GLU A 152 -4.75 -1.18 10.56
CA GLU A 152 -5.38 -1.62 9.31
C GLU A 152 -6.87 -1.96 9.47
N ASN A 153 -7.42 -1.80 10.69
CA ASN A 153 -8.80 -2.10 11.02
C ASN A 153 -9.73 -0.91 10.75
N PHE A 154 -9.90 -0.57 9.48
CA PHE A 154 -10.89 0.40 9.02
C PHE A 154 -12.25 -0.25 8.78
N PRO A 155 -13.37 0.52 8.81
CA PRO A 155 -14.70 -0.04 8.56
C PRO A 155 -14.81 -0.86 7.26
N TRP A 156 -14.04 -0.52 6.24
CA TRP A 156 -14.05 -1.15 4.92
C TRP A 156 -13.05 -2.29 4.74
N THR A 157 -12.23 -2.60 5.74
CA THR A 157 -11.33 -3.76 5.75
C THR A 157 -11.87 -4.91 6.59
N ARG A 158 -12.94 -4.66 7.36
CA ARG A 158 -13.61 -5.65 8.23
C ARG A 158 -14.45 -6.64 7.43
N LEU A 159 -14.50 -7.86 7.91
CA LEU A 159 -15.39 -8.90 7.39
C LEU A 159 -16.69 -8.95 8.18
N SER A 160 -17.81 -9.12 7.47
CA SER A 160 -19.12 -9.26 8.11
C SER A 160 -19.14 -10.50 9.04
N ASN A 161 -19.67 -10.32 10.24
CA ASN A 161 -19.84 -11.39 11.24
C ASN A 161 -18.52 -12.01 11.76
N VAL A 162 -17.39 -11.33 11.61
CA VAL A 162 -16.11 -11.73 12.21
C VAL A 162 -15.83 -10.80 13.40
N ALA A 163 -15.75 -11.40 14.60
CA ALA A 163 -15.41 -10.66 15.81
C ALA A 163 -13.88 -10.49 15.92
N HIS A 164 -13.46 -9.32 16.39
CA HIS A 164 -12.06 -9.06 16.73
C HIS A 164 -11.80 -9.42 18.20
N PRO A 165 -10.58 -9.92 18.52
CA PRO A 165 -10.20 -10.13 19.92
C PRO A 165 -10.25 -8.82 20.71
N SER A 166 -10.71 -8.89 21.97
CA SER A 166 -10.74 -7.73 22.88
C SER A 166 -9.39 -7.48 23.54
N GLU A 167 -8.59 -8.53 23.70
CA GLU A 167 -7.29 -8.44 24.35
C GLU A 167 -6.18 -8.16 23.32
N PRO A 168 -5.21 -7.30 23.65
CA PRO A 168 -4.08 -7.03 22.80
C PRO A 168 -3.20 -8.27 22.66
N LYS A 169 -2.63 -8.45 21.49
CA LYS A 169 -1.66 -9.52 21.23
C LYS A 169 -0.26 -9.09 21.65
N ALA A 170 0.47 -9.99 22.33
CA ALA A 170 1.89 -9.79 22.57
C ALA A 170 2.67 -9.71 21.23
N PRO A 171 3.64 -8.80 21.09
CA PRO A 171 4.44 -8.70 19.89
C PRO A 171 5.18 -10.01 19.62
N PRO A 172 5.09 -10.60 18.42
CA PRO A 172 5.85 -11.79 18.05
C PRO A 172 7.34 -11.45 17.83
N ASP A 173 8.20 -12.46 17.88
CA ASP A 173 9.61 -12.32 17.51
C ASP A 173 9.74 -12.12 15.98
N ARG A 174 9.74 -10.85 15.57
CA ARG A 174 9.80 -10.46 14.16
C ARG A 174 11.18 -10.68 13.54
N GLU A 175 12.24 -10.69 14.34
CA GLU A 175 13.61 -10.96 13.84
C GLU A 175 13.74 -12.44 13.49
N LEU A 176 13.30 -13.31 14.38
CA LEU A 176 13.26 -14.74 14.11
C LEU A 176 12.34 -15.06 12.92
N MET A 177 11.15 -14.46 12.85
CA MET A 177 10.23 -14.63 11.72
C MET A 177 10.88 -14.35 10.36
N ARG A 178 11.66 -13.27 10.25
CA ARG A 178 12.28 -12.83 8.98
C ARG A 178 13.33 -13.79 8.42
N VAL A 179 13.88 -14.65 9.26
CA VAL A 179 14.91 -15.65 8.86
C VAL A 179 14.36 -17.07 8.86
N SER A 180 13.04 -17.23 9.05
CA SER A 180 12.34 -18.51 9.17
C SER A 180 11.67 -18.93 7.86
N SER A 181 11.36 -20.24 7.75
CA SER A 181 10.47 -20.73 6.68
C SER A 181 9.04 -20.18 6.86
N PRO A 182 8.19 -20.20 5.83
CA PRO A 182 6.79 -19.79 5.95
C PRO A 182 6.02 -20.54 7.05
N GLU A 183 6.28 -21.84 7.23
CA GLU A 183 5.63 -22.67 8.25
C GLU A 183 6.04 -22.23 9.67
N GLU A 184 7.32 -21.91 9.85
CA GLU A 184 7.81 -21.40 11.14
C GLU A 184 7.30 -19.97 11.39
N ALA A 185 7.35 -19.12 10.37
CA ALA A 185 6.79 -17.76 10.45
C ALA A 185 5.31 -17.81 10.86
N ARG A 186 4.52 -18.74 10.31
CA ARG A 186 3.12 -18.95 10.74
C ARG A 186 3.02 -19.37 12.21
N ARG A 187 3.91 -20.22 12.71
CA ARG A 187 3.91 -20.61 14.13
C ARG A 187 4.22 -19.42 15.05
N ILE A 188 5.21 -18.61 14.67
CA ILE A 188 5.57 -17.40 15.41
C ILE A 188 4.44 -16.37 15.40
N LEU A 189 3.81 -16.15 14.24
CA LEU A 189 2.78 -15.14 14.04
C LEU A 189 1.39 -15.59 14.54
N GLY A 190 1.10 -16.88 14.61
CA GLY A 190 -0.21 -17.41 15.00
C GLY A 190 -1.31 -17.01 14.01
N ASP A 191 -2.00 -15.91 14.27
CA ASP A 191 -3.07 -15.37 13.41
C ASP A 191 -2.59 -14.42 12.29
N GLY A 192 -1.30 -14.10 12.26
CA GLY A 192 -0.69 -13.21 11.28
C GLY A 192 -0.41 -11.78 11.77
N SER A 193 -1.06 -11.33 12.85
CA SER A 193 -0.83 -9.99 13.40
C SER A 193 0.56 -9.82 14.01
N PHE A 194 1.14 -8.63 13.83
CA PHE A 194 2.41 -8.23 14.45
C PHE A 194 2.26 -7.72 15.91
N GLY A 195 1.08 -7.93 16.50
CA GLY A 195 0.81 -7.61 17.91
C GLY A 195 0.18 -6.23 18.10
N GLY A 196 -0.14 -5.91 19.37
CA GLY A 196 -0.92 -4.73 19.76
C GLY A 196 -2.43 -4.98 19.77
N ASP A 197 -3.19 -3.92 19.95
CA ASP A 197 -4.65 -3.96 19.87
C ASP A 197 -5.12 -4.33 18.46
N TYR A 198 -6.26 -5.03 18.37
CA TYR A 198 -6.82 -5.36 17.05
C TYR A 198 -7.75 -4.28 16.50
N GLN A 199 -8.22 -3.37 17.35
CA GLN A 199 -9.18 -2.35 16.98
C GLN A 199 -9.01 -1.09 17.82
N LYS A 200 -9.26 0.07 17.22
CA LYS A 200 -9.45 1.36 17.90
C LYS A 200 -10.81 1.95 17.48
N PRO A 201 -11.32 2.95 18.19
CA PRO A 201 -12.55 3.65 17.80
C PRO A 201 -12.47 4.18 16.37
N ASP A 202 -13.56 4.06 15.61
CA ASP A 202 -13.60 4.48 14.21
C ASP A 202 -13.23 5.96 14.02
N GLU A 203 -13.59 6.83 14.97
CA GLU A 203 -13.23 8.25 14.94
C GLU A 203 -11.70 8.46 14.94
N ALA A 204 -10.96 7.64 15.70
CA ALA A 204 -9.49 7.69 15.72
C ALA A 204 -8.92 7.17 14.40
N MET A 205 -9.49 6.07 13.89
CA MET A 205 -9.07 5.48 12.61
C MET A 205 -9.30 6.43 11.43
N LEU A 206 -10.43 7.14 11.42
CA LEU A 206 -10.75 8.11 10.37
C LEU A 206 -9.81 9.32 10.38
N LYS A 207 -9.24 9.72 11.51
CA LYS A 207 -8.20 10.76 11.55
C LYS A 207 -6.91 10.31 10.87
N VAL A 208 -6.45 9.08 11.13
CA VAL A 208 -5.31 8.50 10.42
C VAL A 208 -5.58 8.41 8.92
N TRP A 209 -6.79 8.01 8.55
CA TRP A 209 -7.20 7.92 7.16
C TRP A 209 -7.16 9.28 6.45
N GLU A 210 -7.74 10.31 7.07
CA GLU A 210 -7.75 11.68 6.54
C GLU A 210 -6.33 12.21 6.34
N ALA A 211 -5.43 12.00 7.31
CA ALA A 211 -4.03 12.37 7.18
C ALA A 211 -3.36 11.65 6.00
N GLY A 212 -3.61 10.33 5.84
CA GLY A 212 -3.08 9.54 4.72
C GLY A 212 -3.58 10.02 3.36
N VAL A 213 -4.87 10.34 3.23
CA VAL A 213 -5.46 10.89 2.01
C VAL A 213 -4.86 12.27 1.68
N LEU A 214 -4.76 13.16 2.66
CA LEU A 214 -4.19 14.49 2.47
C LEU A 214 -2.71 14.43 2.07
N GLU A 215 -1.91 13.62 2.74
CA GLU A 215 -0.49 13.48 2.43
C GLU A 215 -0.26 12.85 1.04
N THR A 216 -1.09 11.87 0.65
CA THR A 216 -1.08 11.29 -0.70
C THR A 216 -1.44 12.34 -1.76
N ARG A 217 -2.43 13.19 -1.48
CA ARG A 217 -2.83 14.31 -2.36
C ARG A 217 -1.72 15.34 -2.53
N GLU A 218 -1.06 15.74 -1.44
CA GLU A 218 0.08 16.67 -1.50
C GLU A 218 1.21 16.13 -2.39
N LEU A 219 1.46 14.81 -2.36
CA LEU A 219 2.43 14.20 -3.27
C LEU A 219 2.00 14.26 -4.74
N LEU A 220 0.71 14.22 -5.02
CA LEU A 220 0.17 14.41 -6.38
C LEU A 220 0.28 15.87 -6.83
N GLU A 221 0.05 16.83 -5.95
CA GLU A 221 0.17 18.25 -6.26
C GLU A 221 1.63 18.64 -6.54
N GLY A 222 2.58 18.06 -5.84
CA GLY A 222 3.98 18.32 -6.16
C GLY A 222 4.92 18.31 -4.95
N PRO A 223 6.14 18.85 -5.13
CA PRO A 223 6.72 19.26 -6.40
C PRO A 223 6.99 18.11 -7.37
N TRP A 224 6.84 18.39 -8.67
CA TRP A 224 7.27 17.50 -9.74
C TRP A 224 8.38 18.21 -10.54
N PRO A 225 9.43 17.48 -10.97
CA PRO A 225 10.39 18.05 -11.91
C PRO A 225 9.69 18.58 -13.16
N LYS A 226 10.24 19.67 -13.75
CA LYS A 226 9.76 20.11 -15.04
C LYS A 226 10.04 19.00 -16.06
N THR A 227 9.00 18.46 -16.67
CA THR A 227 9.14 17.54 -17.79
C THR A 227 9.85 18.27 -18.93
N ARG A 228 10.93 17.70 -19.40
CA ARG A 228 11.67 18.22 -20.55
C ARG A 228 10.94 17.91 -21.85
#